data_89bda5d23f816e1282a486114baa0407
#
_entry.id   89bda5d23f816e1282a486114baa0407
#
_cell.length_a   1.000
_cell.length_b   1.000
_cell.length_c   1.000
_cell.angle_alpha   90.00
_cell.angle_beta   90.00
_cell.angle_gamma   90.00
#
_symmetry.space_group_name_H-M   'P 1'
#
loop_
_entity.id
_entity.type
_entity.pdbx_description
1 polymer ?
#
loop_
_entity_poly.entity_id
_entity_poly.type
_entity_poly.pdbx_seq_one_letter_code
_entity_poly.pdbx_strand_id
1 'polypeptide(L)'
;MYTSWSWKLWSTLGVALRILFIDIPSDIYRFVNLRQKNVQGQTVVITGGGSGLGRAMALDFAKRKAKVAIIDVNKEGGLETVKLIAAEGNLAKFWYCDISNVEEMQKTAKEIEDLFGDADIVICNAAILSFTSFMEISNELLRKCLDVNIFGTINTIRAFLPKMEARNDGHIVAVCSIAGWAGETMGLSYCTSKFAVRGAMESLQMELRDRGLEGIKTTTLYPYFARTPMILENNMRPTCTWFPFMSIKSCSRRMVDSILKEKVHAFVPSYITLIPLVKNFCSLQVCRSLRNYLGVKYSASDPSLCKLRLIEMSEYFKTPSIVWWLVIVPALAINYIAHANPEAALSIPVIGSLVHNIGINYPLFTLLTNIFALVAHAGEALYALYLCHEANISFAATAKWVVQTFILGFPSLSILSRFEAKQRKNN
;
A
#
# COMPACT_ATOMS: atom_id res chain seq x y z
N MET A 1 33.52 -31.45 13.46
CA MET A 1 33.44 -32.57 12.47
C MET A 1 33.39 -31.99 11.08
N TYR A 2 34.44 -32.19 10.28
CA TYR A 2 34.44 -31.81 8.89
C TYR A 2 33.62 -32.86 8.10
N THR A 3 32.41 -32.48 7.71
CA THR A 3 31.60 -33.30 6.83
C THR A 3 32.30 -33.50 5.47
N SER A 4 32.36 -34.71 4.94
CA SER A 4 33.01 -35.00 3.66
C SER A 4 32.40 -34.16 2.52
N TRP A 5 33.19 -33.88 1.48
CA TRP A 5 32.75 -33.14 0.30
C TRP A 5 31.56 -33.78 -0.41
N SER A 6 31.55 -35.10 -0.45
CA SER A 6 30.43 -35.90 -0.97
C SER A 6 29.14 -35.69 -0.19
N TRP A 7 29.20 -35.67 1.15
CA TRP A 7 28.01 -35.41 1.98
C TRP A 7 27.46 -33.97 1.72
N LYS A 8 28.32 -32.96 1.59
CA LYS A 8 27.89 -31.61 1.26
C LYS A 8 27.19 -31.54 -0.10
N LEU A 9 27.74 -32.24 -1.11
CA LEU A 9 27.15 -32.28 -2.44
C LEU A 9 25.76 -32.93 -2.43
N TRP A 10 25.62 -34.13 -1.81
CA TRP A 10 24.35 -34.82 -1.73
C TRP A 10 23.30 -34.07 -0.89
N SER A 11 23.70 -33.48 0.23
CA SER A 11 22.80 -32.67 1.04
C SER A 11 22.33 -31.44 0.30
N THR A 12 23.23 -30.74 -0.44
CA THR A 12 22.87 -29.57 -1.27
C THR A 12 21.89 -29.96 -2.38
N LEU A 13 22.15 -31.10 -3.06
CA LEU A 13 21.23 -31.62 -4.08
C LEU A 13 19.86 -31.95 -3.48
N GLY A 14 19.82 -32.59 -2.32
CA GLY A 14 18.58 -32.92 -1.61
C GLY A 14 17.79 -31.70 -1.23
N VAL A 15 18.45 -30.63 -0.72
CA VAL A 15 17.82 -29.35 -0.43
C VAL A 15 17.30 -28.67 -1.70
N ALA A 16 18.09 -28.66 -2.78
CA ALA A 16 17.67 -28.06 -4.06
C ALA A 16 16.42 -28.76 -4.62
N LEU A 17 16.40 -30.10 -4.59
CA LEU A 17 15.23 -30.87 -5.02
C LEU A 17 14.01 -30.60 -4.14
N ARG A 18 14.20 -30.53 -2.82
CA ARG A 18 13.12 -30.16 -1.89
C ARG A 18 12.56 -28.77 -2.20
N ILE A 19 13.44 -27.77 -2.38
CA ILE A 19 13.01 -26.40 -2.73
C ILE A 19 12.20 -26.43 -4.03
N LEU A 20 12.69 -27.10 -5.08
CA LEU A 20 12.07 -27.09 -6.40
C LEU A 20 10.72 -27.84 -6.43
N PHE A 21 10.64 -29.01 -5.79
CA PHE A 21 9.48 -29.91 -5.91
C PHE A 21 8.51 -29.86 -4.73
N ILE A 22 8.89 -29.31 -3.59
CA ILE A 22 8.04 -29.25 -2.40
C ILE A 22 7.79 -27.80 -1.98
N ASP A 23 8.86 -27.02 -1.71
CA ASP A 23 8.72 -25.72 -1.07
C ASP A 23 8.11 -24.70 -2.05
N ILE A 24 8.64 -24.58 -3.28
CA ILE A 24 8.08 -23.66 -4.30
C ILE A 24 6.63 -24.02 -4.68
N PRO A 25 6.26 -25.27 -5.00
CA PRO A 25 4.86 -25.63 -5.25
C PRO A 25 3.94 -25.38 -4.05
N SER A 26 4.41 -25.64 -2.83
CA SER A 26 3.68 -25.36 -1.61
C SER A 26 3.42 -23.87 -1.42
N ASP A 27 4.44 -23.03 -1.67
CA ASP A 27 4.30 -21.59 -1.59
C ASP A 27 3.35 -21.02 -2.67
N ILE A 28 3.42 -21.55 -3.90
CA ILE A 28 2.48 -21.19 -4.98
C ILE A 28 1.04 -21.60 -4.58
N TYR A 29 0.86 -22.84 -4.10
CA TYR A 29 -0.44 -23.32 -3.63
C TYR A 29 -0.98 -22.44 -2.49
N ARG A 30 -0.14 -22.11 -1.52
CA ARG A 30 -0.47 -21.24 -0.40
C ARG A 30 -0.82 -19.83 -0.87
N PHE A 31 -0.06 -19.28 -1.82
CA PHE A 31 -0.31 -17.95 -2.39
C PHE A 31 -1.67 -17.87 -3.11
N VAL A 32 -2.04 -18.90 -3.86
CA VAL A 32 -3.33 -18.97 -4.59
C VAL A 32 -4.50 -19.20 -3.63
N ASN A 33 -4.30 -19.96 -2.55
CA ASN A 33 -5.35 -20.38 -1.61
C ASN A 33 -5.37 -19.57 -0.30
N LEU A 34 -4.73 -18.40 -0.24
CA LEU A 34 -4.74 -17.54 0.95
C LEU A 34 -6.16 -17.12 1.33
N ARG A 35 -6.70 -17.75 2.39
CA ARG A 35 -7.99 -17.36 2.98
C ARG A 35 -7.76 -16.41 4.16
N GLN A 36 -8.71 -15.50 4.35
CA GLN A 36 -8.72 -14.65 5.54
C GLN A 36 -9.13 -15.48 6.75
N LYS A 37 -8.41 -15.34 7.85
CA LYS A 37 -8.82 -15.92 9.13
C LYS A 37 -10.02 -15.17 9.71
N ASN A 38 -10.86 -15.87 10.44
CA ASN A 38 -11.94 -15.27 11.21
C ASN A 38 -11.36 -14.65 12.50
N VAL A 39 -11.74 -13.42 12.78
CA VAL A 39 -11.31 -12.68 13.99
C VAL A 39 -12.47 -12.33 14.93
N GLN A 40 -13.64 -12.90 14.69
CA GLN A 40 -14.81 -12.66 15.54
C GLN A 40 -14.53 -13.11 16.98
N GLY A 41 -14.73 -12.20 17.93
CA GLY A 41 -14.49 -12.44 19.35
C GLY A 41 -13.01 -12.36 19.77
N GLN A 42 -12.07 -12.31 18.83
CA GLN A 42 -10.64 -12.17 19.12
C GLN A 42 -10.31 -10.80 19.69
N THR A 43 -9.29 -10.74 20.55
CA THR A 43 -8.74 -9.49 21.10
C THR A 43 -7.65 -8.96 20.18
N VAL A 44 -7.91 -7.78 19.58
CA VAL A 44 -6.99 -7.09 18.68
C VAL A 44 -6.49 -5.82 19.34
N VAL A 45 -5.20 -5.74 19.62
CA VAL A 45 -4.52 -4.59 20.20
C VAL A 45 -3.89 -3.75 19.08
N ILE A 46 -4.14 -2.43 19.08
CA ILE A 46 -3.60 -1.52 18.06
C ILE A 46 -2.95 -0.31 18.74
N THR A 47 -1.63 -0.16 18.60
CA THR A 47 -0.94 1.05 19.03
C THR A 47 -1.05 2.14 17.97
N GLY A 48 -1.17 3.41 18.37
CA GLY A 48 -1.44 4.52 17.45
C GLY A 48 -2.83 4.43 16.81
N GLY A 49 -3.81 3.90 17.56
CA GLY A 49 -5.17 3.68 17.06
C GLY A 49 -6.07 4.93 17.10
N GLY A 50 -5.56 6.05 17.60
CA GLY A 50 -6.31 7.31 17.71
C GLY A 50 -6.47 8.07 16.39
N SER A 51 -5.68 7.77 15.35
CA SER A 51 -5.77 8.49 14.08
C SER A 51 -5.30 7.64 12.88
N GLY A 52 -5.42 8.17 11.68
CA GLY A 52 -4.80 7.68 10.46
C GLY A 52 -5.08 6.21 10.15
N LEU A 53 -4.02 5.45 9.86
CA LEU A 53 -4.11 4.03 9.52
C LEU A 53 -4.53 3.17 10.72
N GLY A 54 -4.04 3.52 11.93
CA GLY A 54 -4.42 2.81 13.15
C GLY A 54 -5.92 2.86 13.42
N ARG A 55 -6.52 4.05 13.36
CA ARG A 55 -7.99 4.23 13.47
C ARG A 55 -8.72 3.43 12.40
N ALA A 56 -8.27 3.52 11.15
CA ALA A 56 -8.95 2.85 10.05
C ALA A 56 -8.89 1.32 10.17
N MET A 57 -7.76 0.75 10.65
CA MET A 57 -7.65 -0.67 10.96
C MET A 57 -8.54 -1.04 12.15
N ALA A 58 -8.59 -0.22 13.21
CA ALA A 58 -9.44 -0.45 14.36
C ALA A 58 -10.93 -0.57 13.97
N LEU A 59 -11.41 0.33 13.12
CA LEU A 59 -12.77 0.29 12.57
C LEU A 59 -13.01 -0.97 11.72
N ASP A 60 -12.05 -1.41 10.92
CA ASP A 60 -12.21 -2.60 10.06
C ASP A 60 -12.22 -3.89 10.90
N PHE A 61 -11.37 -4.01 11.92
CA PHE A 61 -11.41 -5.15 12.84
C PHE A 61 -12.69 -5.18 13.68
N ALA A 62 -13.16 -4.02 14.16
CA ALA A 62 -14.41 -3.92 14.90
C ALA A 62 -15.61 -4.36 14.05
N LYS A 63 -15.69 -3.99 12.76
CA LYS A 63 -16.71 -4.48 11.81
C LYS A 63 -16.72 -6.00 11.66
N ARG A 64 -15.56 -6.64 11.87
CA ARG A 64 -15.41 -8.10 11.87
C ARG A 64 -15.71 -8.73 13.24
N LYS A 65 -16.29 -7.94 14.17
CA LYS A 65 -16.67 -8.37 15.51
C LYS A 65 -15.50 -8.79 16.41
N ALA A 66 -14.31 -8.25 16.16
CA ALA A 66 -13.19 -8.34 17.10
C ALA A 66 -13.39 -7.38 18.28
N LYS A 67 -12.84 -7.71 19.44
CA LYS A 67 -12.69 -6.81 20.58
C LYS A 67 -11.44 -5.96 20.33
N VAL A 68 -11.58 -4.63 20.22
CA VAL A 68 -10.48 -3.76 19.81
C VAL A 68 -9.95 -2.96 21.00
N ALA A 69 -8.70 -3.20 21.37
CA ALA A 69 -7.96 -2.40 22.34
C ALA A 69 -7.15 -1.32 21.61
N ILE A 70 -7.45 -0.06 21.87
CA ILE A 70 -6.82 1.11 21.26
C ILE A 70 -5.83 1.72 22.25
N ILE A 71 -4.56 1.78 21.86
CA ILE A 71 -3.49 2.41 22.65
C ILE A 71 -3.00 3.65 21.89
N ASP A 72 -3.00 4.82 22.53
CA ASP A 72 -2.50 6.05 21.92
C ASP A 72 -2.14 7.07 23.01
N VAL A 73 -1.20 7.99 22.72
CA VAL A 73 -0.93 9.17 23.54
C VAL A 73 -1.90 10.31 23.26
N ASN A 74 -2.62 10.27 22.16
CA ASN A 74 -3.68 11.22 21.83
C ASN A 74 -5.02 10.74 22.41
N LYS A 75 -5.34 11.25 23.61
CA LYS A 75 -6.56 10.89 24.33
C LYS A 75 -7.83 11.20 23.54
N GLU A 76 -7.92 12.37 22.91
CA GLU A 76 -9.08 12.78 22.14
C GLU A 76 -9.28 11.88 20.91
N GLY A 77 -8.20 11.65 20.18
CA GLY A 77 -8.22 10.76 19.01
C GLY A 77 -8.59 9.32 19.36
N GLY A 78 -8.07 8.80 20.49
CA GLY A 78 -8.40 7.46 20.99
C GLY A 78 -9.87 7.31 21.38
N LEU A 79 -10.40 8.25 22.15
CA LEU A 79 -11.82 8.27 22.55
C LEU A 79 -12.75 8.45 21.35
N GLU A 80 -12.38 9.27 20.37
CA GLU A 80 -13.16 9.41 19.12
C GLU A 80 -13.21 8.10 18.34
N THR A 81 -12.10 7.35 18.27
CA THR A 81 -12.08 6.03 17.61
C THR A 81 -13.00 5.05 18.33
N VAL A 82 -13.00 5.02 19.68
CA VAL A 82 -13.94 4.19 20.46
C VAL A 82 -15.38 4.58 20.17
N LYS A 83 -15.69 5.89 20.17
CA LYS A 83 -17.04 6.41 19.87
C LYS A 83 -17.53 5.96 18.50
N LEU A 84 -16.68 6.04 17.47
CA LEU A 84 -17.01 5.59 16.12
C LEU A 84 -17.30 4.09 16.06
N ILE A 85 -16.53 3.28 16.79
CA ILE A 85 -16.74 1.82 16.86
C ILE A 85 -18.02 1.49 17.63
N ALA A 86 -18.26 2.16 18.75
CA ALA A 86 -19.47 1.95 19.54
C ALA A 86 -20.76 2.36 18.81
N ALA A 87 -20.71 3.41 17.98
CA ALA A 87 -21.84 3.84 17.15
C ALA A 87 -22.29 2.76 16.15
N GLU A 88 -21.41 1.85 15.76
CA GLU A 88 -21.72 0.68 14.92
C GLU A 88 -22.06 -0.59 15.75
N GLY A 89 -22.25 -0.46 17.06
CA GLY A 89 -22.59 -1.59 17.96
C GLY A 89 -21.45 -2.60 18.16
N ASN A 90 -20.21 -2.15 18.04
CA ASN A 90 -19.02 -2.99 18.22
C ASN A 90 -18.26 -2.62 19.50
N LEU A 91 -17.38 -3.53 19.96
CA LEU A 91 -16.67 -3.41 21.22
C LEU A 91 -15.26 -2.87 21.02
N ALA A 92 -14.96 -1.73 21.65
CA ALA A 92 -13.62 -1.18 21.75
C ALA A 92 -13.42 -0.43 23.07
N LYS A 93 -12.17 -0.34 23.53
CA LYS A 93 -11.79 0.51 24.65
C LYS A 93 -10.45 1.17 24.35
N PHE A 94 -10.25 2.34 24.91
CA PHE A 94 -9.05 3.14 24.79
C PHE A 94 -8.20 3.10 26.06
N TRP A 95 -6.88 3.01 25.89
CA TRP A 95 -5.88 3.19 26.93
C TRP A 95 -4.90 4.28 26.51
N TYR A 96 -4.72 5.25 27.38
CA TYR A 96 -3.63 6.21 27.25
C TYR A 96 -2.32 5.53 27.64
N CYS A 97 -1.32 5.53 26.76
CA CYS A 97 -0.01 4.95 27.05
C CYS A 97 1.04 5.49 26.06
N ASP A 98 2.17 5.93 26.60
CA ASP A 98 3.38 6.13 25.80
C ASP A 98 4.11 4.79 25.68
N ILE A 99 4.09 4.21 24.50
CA ILE A 99 4.70 2.91 24.23
C ILE A 99 6.23 2.91 24.37
N SER A 100 6.88 4.09 24.37
CA SER A 100 8.32 4.20 24.64
C SER A 100 8.67 3.97 26.11
N ASN A 101 7.69 4.10 27.01
CA ASN A 101 7.80 3.79 28.42
C ASN A 101 7.47 2.31 28.68
N VAL A 102 8.45 1.55 29.14
CA VAL A 102 8.33 0.09 29.34
C VAL A 102 7.29 -0.24 30.41
N GLU A 103 7.32 0.47 31.54
CA GLU A 103 6.45 0.23 32.68
C GLU A 103 4.99 0.55 32.35
N GLU A 104 4.74 1.67 31.66
CA GLU A 104 3.40 2.01 31.19
C GLU A 104 2.87 0.96 30.23
N MET A 105 3.70 0.49 29.29
CA MET A 105 3.29 -0.50 28.29
C MET A 105 2.96 -1.85 28.94
N GLN A 106 3.77 -2.31 29.90
CA GLN A 106 3.51 -3.54 30.65
C GLN A 106 2.22 -3.45 31.46
N LYS A 107 2.02 -2.32 32.17
CA LYS A 107 0.78 -2.06 32.93
C LYS A 107 -0.44 -2.07 32.00
N THR A 108 -0.35 -1.36 30.87
CA THR A 108 -1.43 -1.27 29.89
C THR A 108 -1.76 -2.63 29.30
N ALA A 109 -0.75 -3.45 28.99
CA ALA A 109 -0.98 -4.80 28.47
C ALA A 109 -1.76 -5.66 29.49
N LYS A 110 -1.37 -5.62 30.76
CA LYS A 110 -2.08 -6.33 31.82
C LYS A 110 -3.54 -5.87 31.96
N GLU A 111 -3.80 -4.56 31.94
CA GLU A 111 -5.17 -4.01 32.02
C GLU A 111 -6.04 -4.44 30.81
N ILE A 112 -5.43 -4.58 29.60
CA ILE A 112 -6.12 -5.07 28.41
C ILE A 112 -6.45 -6.55 28.58
N GLU A 113 -5.47 -7.35 29.00
CA GLU A 113 -5.65 -8.80 29.20
C GLU A 113 -6.69 -9.10 30.30
N ASP A 114 -6.68 -8.34 31.39
CA ASP A 114 -7.65 -8.48 32.48
C ASP A 114 -9.10 -8.18 31.99
N LEU A 115 -9.27 -7.29 31.03
CA LEU A 115 -10.59 -6.89 30.53
C LEU A 115 -11.07 -7.70 29.33
N PHE A 116 -10.20 -7.94 28.33
CA PHE A 116 -10.56 -8.52 27.05
C PHE A 116 -10.11 -9.98 26.88
N GLY A 117 -9.28 -10.47 27.80
CA GLY A 117 -8.54 -11.72 27.69
C GLY A 117 -7.23 -11.53 26.91
N ASP A 118 -6.50 -12.62 26.76
CA ASP A 118 -5.21 -12.63 26.07
C ASP A 118 -5.33 -12.04 24.65
N ALA A 119 -4.32 -11.26 24.24
CA ALA A 119 -4.31 -10.64 22.94
C ALA A 119 -4.04 -11.67 21.84
N ASP A 120 -4.92 -11.78 20.87
CA ASP A 120 -4.77 -12.68 19.70
C ASP A 120 -3.97 -12.02 18.58
N ILE A 121 -4.16 -10.72 18.38
CA ILE A 121 -3.44 -9.95 17.36
C ILE A 121 -2.93 -8.66 17.99
N VAL A 122 -1.64 -8.41 17.87
CA VAL A 122 -1.00 -7.17 18.34
C VAL A 122 -0.43 -6.42 17.15
N ILE A 123 -0.95 -5.21 16.90
CA ILE A 123 -0.58 -4.36 15.77
C ILE A 123 0.24 -3.16 16.28
N CYS A 124 1.54 -3.25 16.13
CA CYS A 124 2.49 -2.18 16.43
C CYS A 124 2.46 -1.15 15.28
N ASN A 125 1.55 -0.18 15.39
CA ASN A 125 1.35 0.84 14.36
C ASN A 125 1.79 2.24 14.81
N ALA A 126 1.84 2.53 16.11
CA ALA A 126 2.27 3.84 16.59
C ALA A 126 3.67 4.19 16.09
N ALA A 127 3.80 5.38 15.57
CA ALA A 127 5.07 5.92 15.09
C ALA A 127 5.00 7.45 15.03
N ILE A 128 6.14 8.10 15.09
CA ILE A 128 6.31 9.52 14.78
C ILE A 128 7.23 9.69 13.59
N LEU A 129 7.02 10.77 12.84
CA LEU A 129 7.77 11.11 11.65
C LEU A 129 8.39 12.50 11.85
N SER A 130 9.68 12.61 11.59
CA SER A 130 10.35 13.90 11.37
C SER A 130 10.90 13.93 9.96
N PHE A 131 10.65 15.02 9.28
CA PHE A 131 11.08 15.26 7.91
C PHE A 131 12.02 16.46 7.90
N THR A 132 13.29 16.21 8.19
CA THR A 132 14.32 17.23 8.40
C THR A 132 15.62 16.79 7.71
N SER A 133 16.40 17.75 7.19
CA SER A 133 17.68 17.42 6.56
C SER A 133 18.64 16.75 7.55
N PHE A 134 19.56 15.95 7.01
CA PHE A 134 20.47 15.12 7.81
C PHE A 134 21.26 15.91 8.86
N MET A 135 21.66 17.12 8.51
CA MET A 135 22.48 17.98 9.38
C MET A 135 21.64 18.86 10.32
N GLU A 136 20.37 19.04 10.06
CA GLU A 136 19.50 19.98 10.78
C GLU A 136 18.63 19.31 11.84
N ILE A 137 18.47 17.98 11.78
CA ILE A 137 17.70 17.28 12.80
C ILE A 137 18.38 17.36 14.16
N SER A 138 17.64 17.81 15.19
CA SER A 138 18.17 17.81 16.54
C SER A 138 18.34 16.40 17.09
N ASN A 139 19.34 16.21 17.95
CA ASN A 139 19.57 14.92 18.62
C ASN A 139 18.36 14.47 19.46
N GLU A 140 17.64 15.41 20.06
CA GLU A 140 16.44 15.13 20.86
C GLU A 140 15.33 14.55 19.99
N LEU A 141 15.06 15.19 18.83
CA LEU A 141 14.03 14.74 17.91
C LEU A 141 14.41 13.40 17.29
N LEU A 142 15.69 13.21 16.94
CA LEU A 142 16.20 11.93 16.46
C LEU A 142 15.98 10.83 17.49
N ARG A 143 16.41 11.04 18.75
CA ARG A 143 16.21 10.07 19.84
C ARG A 143 14.75 9.77 20.05
N LYS A 144 13.89 10.79 20.16
CA LYS A 144 12.45 10.62 20.33
C LYS A 144 11.84 9.75 19.22
N CYS A 145 12.26 9.95 17.96
CA CYS A 145 11.80 9.11 16.84
C CYS A 145 12.24 7.64 17.01
N LEU A 146 13.48 7.41 17.46
CA LEU A 146 13.99 6.06 17.67
C LEU A 146 13.30 5.40 18.88
N ASP A 147 13.12 6.14 19.98
CA ASP A 147 12.47 5.65 21.18
C ASP A 147 11.03 5.19 20.92
N VAL A 148 10.23 6.01 20.23
CA VAL A 148 8.85 5.65 19.91
C VAL A 148 8.80 4.55 18.85
N ASN A 149 9.51 4.71 17.73
CA ASN A 149 9.32 3.83 16.58
C ASN A 149 9.99 2.46 16.76
N ILE A 150 11.15 2.40 17.43
CA ILE A 150 11.91 1.16 17.64
C ILE A 150 11.56 0.57 19.01
N PHE A 151 11.95 1.28 20.08
CA PHE A 151 11.77 0.74 21.42
C PHE A 151 10.32 0.61 21.80
N GLY A 152 9.45 1.56 21.40
CA GLY A 152 8.01 1.42 21.59
C GLY A 152 7.41 0.20 20.87
N THR A 153 7.88 -0.12 19.66
CA THR A 153 7.49 -1.36 18.96
C THR A 153 7.97 -2.60 19.74
N ILE A 154 9.24 -2.62 20.18
CA ILE A 154 9.81 -3.74 20.93
C ILE A 154 9.11 -3.90 22.29
N ASN A 155 8.86 -2.82 23.01
CA ASN A 155 8.16 -2.84 24.30
C ASN A 155 6.73 -3.41 24.13
N THR A 156 6.02 -2.98 23.09
CA THR A 156 4.69 -3.51 22.77
C THR A 156 4.74 -5.01 22.50
N ILE A 157 5.68 -5.48 21.69
CA ILE A 157 5.84 -6.92 21.42
C ILE A 157 6.15 -7.67 22.73
N ARG A 158 7.12 -7.21 23.52
CA ARG A 158 7.53 -7.87 24.76
C ARG A 158 6.43 -7.89 25.83
N ALA A 159 5.51 -6.94 25.80
CA ALA A 159 4.41 -6.91 26.76
C ALA A 159 3.35 -8.01 26.50
N PHE A 160 3.12 -8.39 25.25
CA PHE A 160 2.08 -9.37 24.88
C PHE A 160 2.64 -10.74 24.47
N LEU A 161 3.88 -10.82 23.98
CA LEU A 161 4.47 -12.05 23.46
C LEU A 161 4.50 -13.20 24.48
N PRO A 162 4.79 -13.02 25.79
CA PRO A 162 4.87 -14.12 26.74
C PRO A 162 3.58 -14.94 26.81
N LYS A 163 2.41 -14.31 26.76
CA LYS A 163 1.12 -15.00 26.75
C LYS A 163 0.89 -15.78 25.44
N MET A 164 1.32 -15.23 24.30
CA MET A 164 1.28 -15.93 23.03
C MET A 164 2.21 -17.13 23.00
N GLU A 165 3.41 -17.01 23.59
CA GLU A 165 4.37 -18.10 23.71
C GLU A 165 3.82 -19.25 24.58
N ALA A 166 3.19 -18.93 25.71
CA ALA A 166 2.65 -19.92 26.62
C ALA A 166 1.59 -20.82 25.97
N ARG A 167 0.82 -20.29 25.01
CA ARG A 167 -0.22 -21.04 24.28
C ARG A 167 0.20 -21.45 22.88
N ASN A 168 1.41 -21.05 22.45
CA ASN A 168 1.89 -21.19 21.06
C ASN A 168 0.85 -20.75 20.04
N ASP A 169 0.19 -19.63 20.28
CA ASP A 169 -0.82 -19.05 19.41
C ASP A 169 -0.86 -17.52 19.55
N GLY A 170 -0.88 -16.83 18.42
CA GLY A 170 -0.93 -15.36 18.37
C GLY A 170 -0.45 -14.80 17.05
N HIS A 171 -0.58 -13.49 16.90
CA HIS A 171 -0.14 -12.80 15.69
C HIS A 171 0.46 -11.43 16.03
N ILE A 172 1.76 -11.28 15.83
CA ILE A 172 2.48 -10.01 15.96
C ILE A 172 2.55 -9.33 14.60
N VAL A 173 2.08 -8.11 14.53
CA VAL A 173 2.04 -7.29 13.32
C VAL A 173 2.81 -6.00 13.54
N ALA A 174 3.81 -5.70 12.71
CA ALA A 174 4.48 -4.42 12.73
C ALA A 174 4.16 -3.60 11.47
N VAL A 175 3.67 -2.37 11.67
CA VAL A 175 3.52 -1.39 10.60
C VAL A 175 4.86 -0.72 10.36
N CYS A 176 5.62 -1.28 9.44
CA CYS A 176 6.88 -0.73 8.97
C CYS A 176 6.62 0.41 7.94
N SER A 177 7.24 0.38 6.81
CA SER A 177 7.07 1.27 5.65
C SER A 177 7.94 0.78 4.51
N ILE A 178 7.69 1.26 3.29
CA ILE A 178 8.68 1.16 2.20
C ILE A 178 10.00 1.83 2.60
N ALA A 179 9.97 2.82 3.52
CA ALA A 179 11.15 3.43 4.13
C ALA A 179 12.01 2.46 4.96
N GLY A 180 11.53 1.25 5.27
CA GLY A 180 12.34 0.15 5.84
C GLY A 180 13.13 -0.64 4.80
N TRP A 181 12.95 -0.33 3.50
CA TRP A 181 13.69 -0.92 2.38
C TRP A 181 14.49 0.10 1.59
N ALA A 182 14.02 1.32 1.50
CA ALA A 182 14.66 2.41 0.76
C ALA A 182 14.79 3.65 1.66
N GLY A 183 16.02 4.14 1.81
CA GLY A 183 16.25 5.43 2.47
C GLY A 183 15.77 6.58 1.57
N GLU A 184 15.18 7.60 2.20
CA GLU A 184 14.62 8.75 1.51
C GLU A 184 15.27 10.06 1.98
N THR A 185 15.26 11.07 1.12
CA THR A 185 15.74 12.40 1.44
C THR A 185 15.00 12.96 2.64
N MET A 186 15.70 13.61 3.57
CA MET A 186 15.15 14.17 4.83
C MET A 186 14.53 13.12 5.78
N GLY A 187 14.71 11.83 5.49
CA GLY A 187 14.11 10.73 6.23
C GLY A 187 15.03 10.06 7.26
N LEU A 188 16.09 10.72 7.74
CA LEU A 188 17.09 10.08 8.62
C LEU A 188 16.45 9.32 9.78
N SER A 189 15.70 9.98 10.64
CA SER A 189 15.09 9.38 11.81
C SER A 189 14.09 8.28 11.46
N TYR A 190 13.22 8.57 10.51
CA TYR A 190 12.16 7.66 10.12
C TYR A 190 12.67 6.43 9.38
N CYS A 191 13.50 6.62 8.36
CA CYS A 191 14.08 5.49 7.62
C CYS A 191 14.91 4.59 8.54
N THR A 192 15.80 5.18 9.36
CA THR A 192 16.60 4.41 10.33
C THR A 192 15.69 3.57 11.24
N SER A 193 14.63 4.17 11.80
CA SER A 193 13.70 3.46 12.66
C SER A 193 12.96 2.33 11.94
N LYS A 194 12.54 2.54 10.69
CA LYS A 194 11.80 1.52 9.93
C LYS A 194 12.71 0.38 9.43
N PHE A 195 13.98 0.64 9.13
CA PHE A 195 14.97 -0.42 8.91
C PHE A 195 15.18 -1.26 10.18
N ALA A 196 15.27 -0.62 11.35
CA ALA A 196 15.42 -1.30 12.63
C ALA A 196 14.19 -2.17 12.96
N VAL A 197 12.96 -1.64 12.78
CA VAL A 197 11.71 -2.41 12.99
C VAL A 197 11.67 -3.64 12.06
N ARG A 198 12.07 -3.50 10.81
CA ARG A 198 12.15 -4.63 9.88
C ARG A 198 13.13 -5.68 10.41
N GLY A 199 14.34 -5.29 10.79
CA GLY A 199 15.35 -6.21 11.33
C GLY A 199 14.87 -6.90 12.61
N ALA A 200 14.19 -6.18 13.51
CA ALA A 200 13.62 -6.74 14.72
C ALA A 200 12.55 -7.80 14.43
N MET A 201 11.68 -7.56 13.44
CA MET A 201 10.63 -8.53 13.05
C MET A 201 11.20 -9.76 12.36
N GLU A 202 12.23 -9.60 11.52
CA GLU A 202 12.94 -10.73 10.90
C GLU A 202 13.64 -11.59 11.96
N SER A 203 14.30 -10.95 12.94
CA SER A 203 14.93 -11.65 14.06
C SER A 203 13.91 -12.39 14.93
N LEU A 204 12.80 -11.76 15.29
CA LEU A 204 11.73 -12.39 16.06
C LEU A 204 11.17 -13.62 15.33
N GLN A 205 10.93 -13.51 14.02
CA GLN A 205 10.43 -14.62 13.22
C GLN A 205 11.37 -15.83 13.25
N MET A 206 12.67 -15.59 13.09
CA MET A 206 13.67 -16.65 13.11
C MET A 206 13.77 -17.29 14.50
N GLU A 207 13.75 -16.49 15.57
CA GLU A 207 13.79 -16.99 16.93
C GLU A 207 12.57 -17.85 17.29
N LEU A 208 11.36 -17.41 16.95
CA LEU A 208 10.14 -18.19 17.16
C LEU A 208 10.19 -19.53 16.43
N ARG A 209 10.69 -19.55 15.20
CA ARG A 209 10.89 -20.75 14.41
C ARG A 209 11.91 -21.72 15.06
N ASP A 210 13.06 -21.18 15.44
CA ASP A 210 14.13 -22.00 16.06
C ASP A 210 13.70 -22.61 17.39
N ARG A 211 12.77 -21.97 18.10
CA ARG A 211 12.14 -22.43 19.33
C ARG A 211 10.91 -23.31 19.11
N GLY A 212 10.53 -23.59 17.86
CA GLY A 212 9.36 -24.43 17.53
C GLY A 212 7.99 -23.75 17.81
N LEU A 213 7.95 -22.42 17.97
CA LEU A 213 6.74 -21.65 18.26
C LEU A 213 6.01 -21.23 16.97
N GLU A 214 5.74 -22.20 16.09
CA GLU A 214 5.18 -21.97 14.75
C GLU A 214 3.69 -21.53 14.77
N GLY A 215 3.00 -21.66 15.92
CA GLY A 215 1.65 -21.13 16.12
C GLY A 215 1.61 -19.61 16.14
N ILE A 216 2.71 -18.96 16.55
CA ILE A 216 2.81 -17.50 16.58
C ILE A 216 3.17 -16.98 15.18
N LYS A 217 2.28 -16.20 14.59
CA LYS A 217 2.50 -15.60 13.28
C LYS A 217 3.13 -14.21 13.39
N THR A 218 3.93 -13.85 12.40
CA THR A 218 4.51 -12.50 12.28
C THR A 218 4.15 -11.90 10.93
N THR A 219 3.71 -10.64 10.92
CA THR A 219 3.46 -9.89 9.69
C THR A 219 4.17 -8.54 9.75
N THR A 220 4.99 -8.24 8.77
CA THR A 220 5.56 -6.91 8.57
C THR A 220 4.91 -6.24 7.38
N LEU A 221 4.22 -5.13 7.65
CA LEU A 221 3.52 -4.35 6.64
C LEU A 221 4.42 -3.23 6.12
N TYR A 222 4.51 -3.08 4.81
CA TYR A 222 5.27 -2.02 4.14
C TYR A 222 4.33 -1.13 3.34
N PRO A 223 3.56 -0.23 3.99
CA PRO A 223 2.75 0.73 3.27
C PRO A 223 3.63 1.73 2.51
N TYR A 224 3.16 2.12 1.33
CA TYR A 224 3.59 3.32 0.65
C TYR A 224 2.89 4.54 1.28
N PHE A 225 3.12 5.72 0.74
CA PHE A 225 2.51 6.94 1.27
C PHE A 225 0.98 6.86 1.26
N ALA A 226 0.38 7.06 2.42
CA ALA A 226 -1.05 7.23 2.61
C ALA A 226 -1.34 8.63 3.15
N ARG A 227 -2.49 9.20 2.80
CA ARG A 227 -2.90 10.58 3.18
C ARG A 227 -3.29 10.65 4.67
N THR A 228 -2.38 10.27 5.54
CA THR A 228 -2.59 10.35 7.00
C THR A 228 -2.27 11.74 7.52
N PRO A 229 -2.81 12.15 8.70
CA PRO A 229 -2.42 13.40 9.36
C PRO A 229 -0.90 13.52 9.50
N MET A 230 -0.22 12.44 9.91
CA MET A 230 1.24 12.39 10.04
C MET A 230 1.97 12.82 8.76
N ILE A 231 1.51 12.40 7.59
CA ILE A 231 2.13 12.75 6.29
C ILE A 231 1.78 14.19 5.89
N LEU A 232 0.52 14.58 6.09
CA LEU A 232 0.02 15.90 5.68
C LEU A 232 0.61 17.02 6.54
N GLU A 233 0.71 16.83 7.85
CA GLU A 233 1.25 17.81 8.81
C GLU A 233 2.76 18.01 8.62
N ASN A 234 3.49 16.98 8.21
CA ASN A 234 4.91 17.10 7.88
C ASN A 234 5.18 17.67 6.48
N ASN A 235 4.15 18.14 5.76
CA ASN A 235 4.27 18.71 4.41
C ASN A 235 5.05 17.78 3.43
N MET A 236 5.00 16.46 3.66
CA MET A 236 5.63 15.52 2.76
C MET A 236 4.87 15.43 1.45
N ARG A 237 5.54 15.82 0.37
CA ARG A 237 4.97 15.79 -0.99
C ARG A 237 5.91 15.07 -1.94
N PRO A 238 5.81 13.74 -2.10
CA PRO A 238 6.52 13.07 -3.16
C PRO A 238 6.02 13.59 -4.52
N THR A 239 6.96 13.94 -5.38
CA THR A 239 6.67 14.45 -6.73
C THR A 239 6.40 13.33 -7.73
N CYS A 240 6.63 12.09 -7.34
CA CYS A 240 6.48 10.92 -8.21
C CYS A 240 5.02 10.74 -8.64
N THR A 241 4.78 10.74 -9.94
CA THR A 241 3.46 10.54 -10.54
C THR A 241 3.11 9.08 -10.77
N TRP A 242 4.11 8.18 -10.78
CA TRP A 242 3.94 6.75 -11.00
C TRP A 242 3.42 6.00 -9.77
N PHE A 243 3.75 6.49 -8.57
CA PHE A 243 3.33 5.88 -7.31
C PHE A 243 2.43 6.85 -6.53
N PRO A 244 1.11 6.73 -6.70
CA PRO A 244 0.15 7.62 -6.06
C PRO A 244 0.07 7.45 -4.55
N PHE A 245 -0.23 8.57 -3.85
CA PHE A 245 -0.71 8.50 -2.47
C PHE A 245 -1.99 7.68 -2.40
N MET A 246 -2.01 6.75 -1.47
CA MET A 246 -3.21 5.99 -1.17
C MET A 246 -4.16 6.76 -0.26
N SER A 247 -5.47 6.55 -0.43
CA SER A 247 -6.42 6.92 0.61
C SER A 247 -6.21 6.05 1.86
N ILE A 248 -6.46 6.61 3.05
CA ILE A 248 -6.39 5.87 4.32
C ILE A 248 -7.22 4.58 4.22
N LYS A 249 -8.46 4.69 3.71
CA LYS A 249 -9.39 3.56 3.56
C LYS A 249 -8.85 2.45 2.65
N SER A 250 -8.26 2.80 1.50
CA SER A 250 -7.69 1.81 0.58
C SER A 250 -6.46 1.14 1.18
N CYS A 251 -5.58 1.93 1.81
CA CYS A 251 -4.38 1.43 2.45
C CYS A 251 -4.70 0.49 3.61
N SER A 252 -5.53 0.92 4.58
CA SER A 252 -5.90 0.13 5.76
C SER A 252 -6.61 -1.17 5.38
N ARG A 253 -7.54 -1.16 4.41
CA ARG A 253 -8.21 -2.37 3.93
C ARG A 253 -7.22 -3.41 3.41
N ARG A 254 -6.21 -2.99 2.61
CA ARG A 254 -5.17 -3.89 2.10
C ARG A 254 -4.24 -4.38 3.21
N MET A 255 -3.95 -3.53 4.21
CA MET A 255 -3.18 -3.93 5.39
C MET A 255 -3.94 -5.00 6.18
N VAL A 256 -5.22 -4.77 6.50
CA VAL A 256 -6.07 -5.74 7.22
C VAL A 256 -6.21 -7.03 6.42
N ASP A 257 -6.43 -6.99 5.11
CA ASP A 257 -6.46 -8.18 4.26
C ASP A 257 -5.14 -8.98 4.37
N SER A 258 -4.01 -8.29 4.39
CA SER A 258 -2.70 -8.94 4.52
C SER A 258 -2.47 -9.57 5.90
N ILE A 259 -2.95 -8.91 6.97
CA ILE A 259 -2.93 -9.44 8.34
C ILE A 259 -3.79 -10.70 8.43
N LEU A 260 -5.03 -10.63 7.94
CA LEU A 260 -5.97 -11.75 7.98
C LEU A 260 -5.52 -12.95 7.15
N LYS A 261 -4.68 -12.74 6.14
CA LYS A 261 -4.03 -13.77 5.34
C LYS A 261 -2.66 -14.19 5.89
N GLU A 262 -2.28 -13.69 7.04
CA GLU A 262 -1.03 -14.02 7.74
C GLU A 262 0.23 -13.93 6.85
N LYS A 263 0.27 -12.89 5.99
CA LYS A 263 1.42 -12.68 5.12
C LYS A 263 2.62 -12.24 5.95
N VAL A 264 3.75 -12.92 5.82
CA VAL A 264 4.98 -12.56 6.54
C VAL A 264 5.44 -11.15 6.17
N HIS A 265 5.53 -10.87 4.88
CA HIS A 265 5.85 -9.55 4.33
C HIS A 265 4.72 -9.08 3.42
N ALA A 266 4.19 -7.89 3.67
CA ALA A 266 3.09 -7.36 2.86
C ALA A 266 3.37 -5.92 2.42
N PHE A 267 3.63 -5.76 1.13
CA PHE A 267 3.77 -4.46 0.49
C PHE A 267 2.39 -3.91 0.11
N VAL A 268 2.14 -2.65 0.43
CA VAL A 268 0.84 -2.00 0.21
C VAL A 268 1.03 -0.66 -0.49
N PRO A 269 0.68 -0.57 -1.78
CA PRO A 269 0.15 -1.61 -2.66
C PRO A 269 1.21 -2.64 -3.07
N SER A 270 0.80 -3.82 -3.53
CA SER A 270 1.70 -4.95 -3.80
C SER A 270 2.79 -4.66 -4.83
N TYR A 271 2.51 -3.80 -5.82
CA TYR A 271 3.50 -3.48 -6.88
C TYR A 271 4.74 -2.74 -6.36
N ILE A 272 4.70 -2.10 -5.17
CA ILE A 272 5.90 -1.48 -4.60
C ILE A 272 6.96 -2.49 -4.15
N THR A 273 6.67 -3.79 -4.17
CA THR A 273 7.67 -4.87 -4.02
C THR A 273 8.80 -4.74 -5.06
N LEU A 274 8.53 -4.12 -6.21
CA LEU A 274 9.55 -3.84 -7.21
C LEU A 274 10.67 -2.92 -6.71
N ILE A 275 10.40 -2.04 -5.73
CA ILE A 275 11.39 -1.09 -5.19
C ILE A 275 12.55 -1.82 -4.52
N PRO A 276 12.34 -2.73 -3.55
CA PRO A 276 13.44 -3.54 -2.98
C PRO A 276 14.13 -4.42 -4.01
N LEU A 277 13.40 -5.02 -4.95
CA LEU A 277 13.99 -5.85 -6.01
C LEU A 277 14.97 -5.04 -6.86
N VAL A 278 14.52 -3.90 -7.40
CA VAL A 278 15.38 -3.02 -8.20
C VAL A 278 16.60 -2.55 -7.39
N LYS A 279 16.37 -2.14 -6.12
CA LYS A 279 17.46 -1.65 -5.26
C LYS A 279 18.52 -2.72 -4.98
N ASN A 280 18.14 -3.98 -4.81
CA ASN A 280 19.05 -5.06 -4.45
C ASN A 280 19.79 -5.64 -5.65
N PHE A 281 19.19 -5.63 -6.84
CA PHE A 281 19.78 -6.23 -8.05
C PHE A 281 20.40 -5.24 -9.02
N CYS A 282 20.09 -3.94 -8.90
CA CYS A 282 20.60 -2.93 -9.79
C CYS A 282 21.74 -2.12 -9.17
N SER A 283 22.65 -1.63 -10.03
CA SER A 283 23.72 -0.73 -9.61
C SER A 283 23.15 0.61 -9.11
N LEU A 284 23.93 1.32 -8.30
CA LEU A 284 23.57 2.66 -7.83
C LEU A 284 23.25 3.63 -8.97
N GLN A 285 23.93 3.49 -10.10
CA GLN A 285 23.72 4.33 -11.28
C GLN A 285 22.33 4.06 -11.90
N VAL A 286 21.93 2.80 -12.02
CA VAL A 286 20.60 2.42 -12.51
C VAL A 286 19.52 2.94 -11.55
N CYS A 287 19.70 2.77 -10.24
CA CYS A 287 18.77 3.30 -9.24
C CYS A 287 18.64 4.83 -9.33
N ARG A 288 19.75 5.57 -9.54
CA ARG A 288 19.73 7.02 -9.75
C ARG A 288 18.98 7.42 -11.03
N SER A 289 19.21 6.71 -12.13
CA SER A 289 18.52 6.96 -13.39
C SER A 289 17.02 6.73 -13.26
N LEU A 290 16.61 5.63 -12.61
CA LEU A 290 15.20 5.35 -12.33
C LEU A 290 14.58 6.41 -11.40
N ARG A 291 15.29 6.81 -10.34
CA ARG A 291 14.79 7.86 -9.43
C ARG A 291 14.59 9.19 -10.17
N ASN A 292 15.52 9.56 -11.06
CA ASN A 292 15.39 10.76 -11.87
C ASN A 292 14.25 10.66 -12.88
N TYR A 293 14.10 9.52 -13.54
CA TYR A 293 13.00 9.27 -14.47
C TYR A 293 11.64 9.31 -13.77
N LEU A 294 11.52 8.66 -12.61
CA LEU A 294 10.31 8.66 -11.81
C LEU A 294 10.03 10.00 -11.13
N GLY A 295 10.97 10.94 -11.17
CA GLY A 295 10.81 12.25 -10.56
C GLY A 295 10.63 12.21 -9.04
N VAL A 296 11.22 11.23 -8.35
CA VAL A 296 11.10 11.08 -6.90
C VAL A 296 11.90 12.16 -6.20
N LYS A 297 11.24 13.25 -5.85
CA LYS A 297 11.79 14.36 -5.06
C LYS A 297 10.81 14.70 -3.94
N TYR A 298 11.31 15.31 -2.89
CA TYR A 298 10.49 15.84 -1.79
C TYR A 298 10.71 17.34 -1.74
N SER A 299 9.64 18.11 -1.73
CA SER A 299 9.68 19.56 -1.56
C SER A 299 9.00 19.94 -0.25
N ALA A 300 9.67 20.75 0.57
CA ALA A 300 9.02 21.48 1.63
C ALA A 300 8.12 22.55 1.00
N SER A 301 6.85 22.56 1.31
CA SER A 301 5.90 23.55 0.79
C SER A 301 5.29 24.37 1.91
N ASP A 302 4.97 25.63 1.60
CA ASP A 302 4.40 26.62 2.49
C ASP A 302 3.04 26.15 3.07
N PRO A 303 2.86 26.18 4.41
CA PRO A 303 1.63 25.70 5.06
C PRO A 303 0.35 26.50 4.74
N SER A 304 0.46 27.75 4.28
CA SER A 304 -0.69 28.64 4.08
C SER A 304 -1.57 28.30 2.88
N LEU A 305 -1.07 27.50 1.93
CA LEU A 305 -1.77 27.12 0.68
C LEU A 305 -2.68 25.88 0.80
N CYS A 306 -2.67 25.20 1.94
CA CYS A 306 -3.32 23.90 2.08
C CYS A 306 -4.84 23.96 2.31
N LYS A 307 -5.37 25.03 2.91
CA LYS A 307 -6.78 25.12 3.34
C LYS A 307 -7.80 25.54 2.27
N LEU A 308 -7.40 26.23 1.22
CA LEU A 308 -8.32 26.83 0.23
C LEU A 308 -8.68 25.93 -0.96
N ARG A 309 -8.01 24.78 -1.16
CA ARG A 309 -8.14 23.97 -2.39
C ARG A 309 -8.97 22.70 -2.29
N LEU A 310 -9.46 22.31 -1.13
CA LEU A 310 -10.18 21.02 -0.96
C LEU A 310 -11.58 20.99 -1.59
N ILE A 311 -12.21 22.15 -1.77
CA ILE A 311 -13.61 22.25 -2.24
C ILE A 311 -13.71 22.27 -3.78
N GLU A 312 -12.75 22.88 -4.48
CA GLU A 312 -12.76 22.94 -5.96
C GLU A 312 -12.36 21.65 -6.67
N MET A 313 -11.88 20.67 -5.94
CA MET A 313 -11.19 19.49 -6.50
C MET A 313 -12.13 18.32 -6.78
N SER A 314 -13.27 18.22 -6.12
CA SER A 314 -14.19 17.08 -6.30
C SER A 314 -14.94 17.12 -7.66
N GLU A 315 -15.13 18.31 -8.23
CA GLU A 315 -15.88 18.50 -9.49
C GLU A 315 -14.96 18.66 -10.72
N TYR A 316 -13.66 18.39 -10.57
CA TYR A 316 -12.73 18.61 -11.67
C TYR A 316 -13.02 17.69 -12.87
N PHE A 317 -13.26 18.33 -14.00
CA PHE A 317 -13.36 17.67 -15.31
C PHE A 317 -12.78 18.56 -16.39
N LYS A 318 -11.96 18.00 -17.28
CA LYS A 318 -11.37 18.73 -18.40
C LYS A 318 -11.31 17.83 -19.65
N THR A 319 -11.78 18.35 -20.76
CA THR A 319 -11.70 17.65 -22.05
C THR A 319 -10.33 17.86 -22.69
N PRO A 320 -9.79 16.85 -23.40
CA PRO A 320 -8.63 17.01 -24.27
C PRO A 320 -8.88 18.02 -25.39
N SER A 321 -7.79 18.47 -26.04
CA SER A 321 -7.88 19.31 -27.23
C SER A 321 -8.81 18.67 -28.28
N ILE A 322 -9.58 19.51 -28.98
CA ILE A 322 -10.47 19.08 -30.06
C ILE A 322 -9.73 18.24 -31.13
N VAL A 323 -8.43 18.48 -31.30
CA VAL A 323 -7.60 17.71 -32.24
C VAL A 323 -7.65 16.22 -31.94
N TRP A 324 -7.61 15.82 -30.68
CA TRP A 324 -7.68 14.40 -30.30
C TRP A 324 -9.02 13.77 -30.65
N TRP A 325 -10.11 14.50 -30.52
CA TRP A 325 -11.43 14.03 -30.94
C TRP A 325 -11.50 13.82 -32.46
N LEU A 326 -10.90 14.75 -33.20
CA LEU A 326 -10.87 14.70 -34.69
C LEU A 326 -9.90 13.61 -35.22
N VAL A 327 -8.97 13.14 -34.43
CA VAL A 327 -8.02 12.08 -34.82
C VAL A 327 -8.50 10.71 -34.40
N ILE A 328 -8.80 10.54 -33.10
CA ILE A 328 -9.05 9.21 -32.52
C ILE A 328 -10.42 8.67 -32.92
N VAL A 329 -11.47 9.49 -32.83
CA VAL A 329 -12.84 9.01 -33.17
C VAL A 329 -12.95 8.57 -34.60
N PRO A 330 -12.48 9.34 -35.62
CA PRO A 330 -12.46 8.87 -36.99
C PRO A 330 -11.56 7.64 -37.21
N ALA A 331 -10.38 7.59 -36.57
CA ALA A 331 -9.49 6.45 -36.70
C ALA A 331 -10.12 5.15 -36.17
N LEU A 332 -10.80 5.19 -35.02
CA LEU A 332 -11.55 4.04 -34.50
C LEU A 332 -12.72 3.66 -35.43
N ALA A 333 -13.45 4.65 -35.93
CA ALA A 333 -14.56 4.43 -36.87
C ALA A 333 -14.06 3.78 -38.17
N ILE A 334 -12.96 4.29 -38.74
CA ILE A 334 -12.36 3.74 -39.95
C ILE A 334 -11.89 2.29 -39.72
N ASN A 335 -11.22 2.02 -38.59
CA ASN A 335 -10.79 0.68 -38.25
C ASN A 335 -11.98 -0.29 -38.10
N TYR A 336 -13.06 0.18 -37.45
CA TYR A 336 -14.30 -0.60 -37.33
C TYR A 336 -14.97 -0.86 -38.70
N ILE A 337 -15.07 0.17 -39.56
CA ILE A 337 -15.65 0.06 -40.90
C ILE A 337 -14.84 -0.93 -41.75
N ALA A 338 -13.52 -0.87 -41.70
CA ALA A 338 -12.63 -1.82 -42.38
C ALA A 338 -12.95 -3.28 -42.08
N HIS A 339 -13.34 -3.55 -40.79
CA HIS A 339 -13.68 -4.90 -40.35
C HIS A 339 -15.16 -5.26 -40.63
N ALA A 340 -16.09 -4.41 -40.20
CA ALA A 340 -17.51 -4.72 -40.15
C ALA A 340 -18.21 -4.56 -41.48
N ASN A 341 -17.78 -3.58 -42.32
CA ASN A 341 -18.34 -3.31 -43.64
C ASN A 341 -17.29 -2.68 -44.57
N PRO A 342 -16.35 -3.47 -45.08
CA PRO A 342 -15.29 -2.96 -45.98
C PRO A 342 -15.81 -2.19 -47.20
N GLU A 343 -16.96 -2.55 -47.74
CA GLU A 343 -17.57 -1.86 -48.89
C GLU A 343 -17.93 -0.42 -48.56
N ALA A 344 -18.40 -0.15 -47.34
CA ALA A 344 -18.69 1.20 -46.91
C ALA A 344 -17.44 2.10 -46.84
N ALA A 345 -16.25 1.51 -46.73
CA ALA A 345 -15.00 2.26 -46.71
C ALA A 345 -14.73 2.99 -48.02
N LEU A 346 -15.25 2.50 -49.13
CA LEU A 346 -15.08 3.13 -50.47
C LEU A 346 -15.65 4.56 -50.54
N SER A 347 -16.59 4.90 -49.66
CA SER A 347 -17.15 6.25 -49.56
C SER A 347 -16.22 7.24 -48.84
N ILE A 348 -15.13 6.78 -48.20
CA ILE A 348 -14.20 7.63 -47.47
C ILE A 348 -13.23 8.30 -48.44
N PRO A 349 -13.19 9.64 -48.55
CA PRO A 349 -12.28 10.33 -49.44
C PRO A 349 -10.81 9.98 -49.17
N VAL A 350 -10.01 9.91 -50.23
CA VAL A 350 -8.55 9.72 -50.23
C VAL A 350 -8.06 8.35 -49.77
N ILE A 351 -8.58 7.80 -48.66
CA ILE A 351 -8.08 6.54 -48.09
C ILE A 351 -9.04 5.36 -48.22
N GLY A 352 -10.23 5.58 -48.77
CA GLY A 352 -11.29 4.56 -48.82
C GLY A 352 -10.90 3.27 -49.53
N SER A 353 -10.24 3.36 -50.68
CA SER A 353 -9.76 2.18 -51.43
C SER A 353 -8.69 1.39 -50.66
N LEU A 354 -7.81 2.08 -49.90
CA LEU A 354 -6.81 1.43 -49.04
C LEU A 354 -7.50 0.69 -47.89
N VAL A 355 -8.43 1.35 -47.21
CA VAL A 355 -9.17 0.78 -46.08
C VAL A 355 -10.01 -0.42 -46.52
N HIS A 356 -10.69 -0.33 -47.66
CA HIS A 356 -11.41 -1.43 -48.27
C HIS A 356 -10.50 -2.63 -48.58
N ASN A 357 -9.35 -2.37 -49.21
CA ASN A 357 -8.39 -3.42 -49.57
C ASN A 357 -7.84 -4.14 -48.30
N ILE A 358 -7.53 -3.38 -47.24
CA ILE A 358 -7.12 -3.94 -45.98
C ILE A 358 -8.25 -4.79 -45.35
N GLY A 359 -9.48 -4.31 -45.36
CA GLY A 359 -10.63 -5.02 -44.81
C GLY A 359 -10.90 -6.35 -45.49
N ILE A 360 -10.83 -6.37 -46.84
CA ILE A 360 -11.07 -7.59 -47.64
C ILE A 360 -9.91 -8.59 -47.50
N ASN A 361 -8.68 -8.14 -47.66
CA ASN A 361 -7.54 -9.05 -47.76
C ASN A 361 -6.98 -9.47 -46.38
N TYR A 362 -7.23 -8.69 -45.31
CA TYR A 362 -6.70 -8.94 -43.99
C TYR A 362 -7.77 -8.86 -42.87
N PRO A 363 -8.89 -9.64 -42.99
CA PRO A 363 -10.01 -9.53 -42.03
C PRO A 363 -9.62 -9.90 -40.57
N LEU A 364 -8.69 -10.85 -40.40
CA LEU A 364 -8.19 -11.22 -39.08
C LEU A 364 -7.36 -10.09 -38.47
N PHE A 365 -6.57 -9.39 -39.26
CA PHE A 365 -5.79 -8.23 -38.80
C PHE A 365 -6.71 -7.11 -38.33
N THR A 366 -7.74 -6.76 -39.10
CA THR A 366 -8.72 -5.73 -38.70
C THR A 366 -9.54 -6.14 -37.50
N LEU A 367 -9.88 -7.42 -37.33
CA LEU A 367 -10.54 -7.93 -36.15
C LEU A 367 -9.62 -7.77 -34.91
N LEU A 368 -8.39 -8.22 -35.02
CA LEU A 368 -7.43 -8.18 -33.89
C LEU A 368 -7.11 -6.74 -33.46
N THR A 369 -6.97 -5.80 -34.42
CA THR A 369 -6.75 -4.38 -34.09
C THR A 369 -7.95 -3.74 -33.42
N ASN A 370 -9.20 -4.10 -33.80
CA ASN A 370 -10.41 -3.65 -33.14
C ASN A 370 -10.51 -4.21 -31.70
N ILE A 371 -10.23 -5.51 -31.51
CA ILE A 371 -10.20 -6.13 -30.17
C ILE A 371 -9.14 -5.46 -29.29
N PHE A 372 -7.94 -5.26 -29.83
CA PHE A 372 -6.85 -4.61 -29.11
C PHE A 372 -7.22 -3.18 -28.69
N ALA A 373 -7.79 -2.38 -29.61
CA ALA A 373 -8.24 -1.04 -29.29
C ALA A 373 -9.32 -1.04 -28.19
N LEU A 374 -10.30 -1.93 -28.28
CA LEU A 374 -11.35 -2.05 -27.26
C LEU A 374 -10.78 -2.42 -25.90
N VAL A 375 -9.88 -3.40 -25.82
CA VAL A 375 -9.26 -3.86 -24.58
C VAL A 375 -8.37 -2.76 -23.97
N ALA A 376 -7.59 -2.07 -24.81
CA ALA A 376 -6.76 -0.96 -24.38
C ALA A 376 -7.60 0.18 -23.79
N HIS A 377 -8.61 0.65 -24.49
CA HIS A 377 -9.49 1.73 -24.03
C HIS A 377 -10.31 1.35 -22.80
N ALA A 378 -10.74 0.09 -22.69
CA ALA A 378 -11.39 -0.42 -21.47
C ALA A 378 -10.43 -0.42 -20.26
N GLY A 379 -9.19 -0.87 -20.48
CA GLY A 379 -8.16 -0.83 -19.44
C GLY A 379 -7.84 0.59 -18.98
N GLU A 380 -7.71 1.53 -19.92
CA GLU A 380 -7.49 2.96 -19.61
C GLU A 380 -8.68 3.59 -18.88
N ALA A 381 -9.92 3.24 -19.23
CA ALA A 381 -11.12 3.70 -18.55
C ALA A 381 -11.22 3.16 -17.12
N LEU A 382 -10.86 1.89 -16.91
CA LEU A 382 -10.77 1.29 -15.56
C LEU A 382 -9.68 1.98 -14.73
N TYR A 383 -8.56 2.32 -15.36
CA TYR A 383 -7.51 3.07 -14.67
C TYR A 383 -7.94 4.51 -14.35
N ALA A 384 -8.68 5.16 -15.23
CA ALA A 384 -9.28 6.48 -14.96
C ALA A 384 -10.27 6.41 -13.79
N LEU A 385 -11.10 5.38 -13.70
CA LEU A 385 -11.98 5.13 -12.56
C LEU A 385 -11.18 5.00 -11.25
N TYR A 386 -10.09 4.25 -11.28
CA TYR A 386 -9.19 4.11 -10.15
C TYR A 386 -8.58 5.46 -9.73
N LEU A 387 -8.06 6.26 -10.67
CA LEU A 387 -7.50 7.58 -10.40
C LEU A 387 -8.54 8.56 -9.82
N CYS A 388 -9.76 8.55 -10.35
CA CYS A 388 -10.85 9.38 -9.84
C CYS A 388 -11.21 8.99 -8.39
N HIS A 389 -11.25 7.71 -8.09
CA HIS A 389 -11.51 7.21 -6.74
C HIS A 389 -10.41 7.65 -5.76
N GLU A 390 -9.14 7.51 -6.16
CA GLU A 390 -8.00 7.94 -5.34
C GLU A 390 -7.98 9.46 -5.13
N ALA A 391 -8.38 10.23 -6.15
CA ALA A 391 -8.44 11.69 -6.09
C ALA A 391 -9.69 12.24 -5.39
N ASN A 392 -10.60 11.39 -4.88
CA ASN A 392 -11.90 11.78 -4.31
C ASN A 392 -12.72 12.67 -5.23
N ILE A 393 -12.71 12.38 -6.53
CA ILE A 393 -13.54 13.05 -7.54
C ILE A 393 -14.99 12.60 -7.37
N SER A 394 -15.95 13.52 -7.53
CA SER A 394 -17.38 13.23 -7.40
C SER A 394 -17.82 12.14 -8.39
N PHE A 395 -18.90 11.43 -8.07
CA PHE A 395 -19.45 10.41 -8.95
C PHE A 395 -19.76 10.94 -10.34
N ALA A 396 -20.35 12.13 -10.44
CA ALA A 396 -20.71 12.75 -11.71
C ALA A 396 -19.50 13.10 -12.58
N ALA A 397 -18.43 13.65 -11.96
CA ALA A 397 -17.18 13.94 -12.65
C ALA A 397 -16.43 12.64 -13.02
N THR A 398 -16.44 11.65 -12.15
CA THR A 398 -15.87 10.32 -12.42
C THR A 398 -16.50 9.66 -13.64
N ALA A 399 -17.84 9.68 -13.74
CA ALA A 399 -18.55 9.13 -14.89
C ALA A 399 -18.11 9.80 -16.20
N LYS A 400 -17.98 11.14 -16.21
CA LYS A 400 -17.48 11.90 -17.36
C LYS A 400 -16.05 11.49 -17.74
N TRP A 401 -15.16 11.32 -16.75
CA TRP A 401 -13.78 10.88 -16.99
C TRP A 401 -13.70 9.47 -17.58
N VAL A 402 -14.48 8.54 -17.03
CA VAL A 402 -14.50 7.14 -17.51
C VAL A 402 -14.98 7.07 -18.94
N VAL A 403 -16.11 7.72 -19.27
CA VAL A 403 -16.66 7.75 -20.62
C VAL A 403 -15.69 8.41 -21.60
N GLN A 404 -15.15 9.56 -21.25
CA GLN A 404 -14.21 10.28 -22.10
C GLN A 404 -12.93 9.47 -22.34
N THR A 405 -12.40 8.79 -21.31
CA THR A 405 -11.20 7.97 -21.43
C THR A 405 -11.48 6.70 -22.22
N PHE A 406 -12.66 6.11 -22.09
CA PHE A 406 -13.06 4.98 -22.93
C PHE A 406 -13.10 5.33 -24.43
N ILE A 407 -13.53 6.58 -24.78
CA ILE A 407 -13.59 7.03 -26.16
C ILE A 407 -12.21 7.46 -26.69
N LEU A 408 -11.46 8.25 -25.92
CA LEU A 408 -10.24 8.91 -26.36
C LEU A 408 -8.94 8.23 -25.91
N GLY A 409 -9.03 7.31 -24.95
CA GLY A 409 -7.87 6.60 -24.44
C GLY A 409 -6.85 7.51 -23.73
N PHE A 410 -5.58 7.30 -24.04
CA PHE A 410 -4.42 7.96 -23.41
C PHE A 410 -4.50 9.50 -23.34
N PRO A 411 -4.95 10.27 -24.37
CA PRO A 411 -5.06 11.72 -24.26
C PRO A 411 -5.94 12.19 -23.10
N SER A 412 -7.07 11.52 -22.86
CA SER A 412 -7.94 11.79 -21.71
C SER A 412 -7.26 11.39 -20.41
N LEU A 413 -6.72 10.18 -20.34
CA LEU A 413 -6.02 9.64 -19.19
C LEU A 413 -4.82 10.52 -18.80
N SER A 414 -4.08 11.06 -19.77
CA SER A 414 -2.92 11.94 -19.53
C SER A 414 -3.29 13.24 -18.84
N ILE A 415 -4.48 13.80 -19.11
CA ILE A 415 -4.97 15.00 -18.44
C ILE A 415 -5.36 14.67 -17.01
N LEU A 416 -6.07 13.57 -16.79
CA LEU A 416 -6.48 13.12 -15.47
C LEU A 416 -5.26 12.79 -14.60
N SER A 417 -4.29 12.09 -15.14
CA SER A 417 -3.06 11.75 -14.43
C SER A 417 -2.21 12.97 -14.09
N ARG A 418 -2.14 13.97 -15.00
CA ARG A 418 -1.49 15.26 -14.71
C ARG A 418 -2.25 16.06 -13.65
N PHE A 419 -3.57 16.02 -13.67
CA PHE A 419 -4.39 16.68 -12.64
C PHE A 419 -4.16 16.00 -11.29
N GLU A 420 -4.25 14.69 -11.23
CA GLU A 420 -4.02 13.91 -10.03
C GLU A 420 -2.56 14.10 -9.54
N ALA A 421 -1.57 14.13 -10.45
CA ALA A 421 -0.20 14.47 -10.15
C ALA A 421 -0.03 15.92 -9.63
N LYS A 422 -0.81 16.87 -10.17
CA LYS A 422 -0.82 18.26 -9.69
C LYS A 422 -1.54 18.39 -8.35
N GLN A 423 -2.60 17.63 -8.13
CA GLN A 423 -3.24 17.50 -6.82
C GLN A 423 -2.27 16.91 -5.80
N ARG A 424 -1.52 15.90 -6.18
CA ARG A 424 -0.46 15.31 -5.35
C ARG A 424 0.66 16.30 -5.02
N LYS A 425 0.96 17.22 -5.93
CA LYS A 425 1.94 18.29 -5.68
C LYS A 425 1.38 19.39 -4.76
N ASN A 426 0.06 19.55 -4.73
CA ASN A 426 -0.60 20.65 -4.02
C ASN A 426 -1.30 20.18 -2.71
N ASN A 427 -1.40 18.89 -2.49
CA ASN A 427 -1.87 18.20 -1.29
C ASN A 427 -0.70 17.46 -0.64
#